data_39fb8410a251bf866baaee77f7841cc3
#
_entry.id   39fb8410a251bf866baaee77f7841cc3
#
_cell.length_a   1.000
_cell.length_b   1.000
_cell.length_c   1.000
_cell.angle_alpha   90.00
_cell.angle_beta   90.00
_cell.angle_gamma   90.00
#
_symmetry.space_group_name_H-M   'P 1'
#
loop_
_entity.id
_entity.type
_entity.pdbx_description
1 polymer ?
#
loop_
_entity_poly.entity_id
_entity_poly.type
_entity_poly.pdbx_seq_one_letter_code
_entity_poly.pdbx_strand_id
1 'polypeptide(L)'
;LSSNLKYMKILQIIRRVHPETAFVKCMAVLLAYFFGSYVTGRFHQESGFIGAILACTSAIVVLQERDLKNSLHNAGHRVLGSFIGALIAWIYLLLYSFSVGGLIIAVFILELICMLLNVPDNGKMATITLTVILIISDEYPDLPPWENGLLRFSEAAVGAGIGIFMVWIEYVFQKFMTIWKEVKIPDKRIFFRYIINPVQYLPAHSNSSFKPAEYFF
;
A
#
# COMPACT_ATOMS: atom_id res chain seq x y z
N LEU A 1 -28.03 15.34 -33.00
CA LEU A 1 -26.74 15.85 -32.46
C LEU A 1 -26.61 15.61 -30.94
N SER A 2 -27.67 15.75 -30.16
CA SER A 2 -27.71 15.58 -28.68
C SER A 2 -27.38 14.16 -28.22
N SER A 3 -27.87 13.13 -28.90
CA SER A 3 -27.64 11.73 -28.55
C SER A 3 -26.18 11.31 -28.72
N ASN A 4 -25.50 11.74 -29.77
CA ASN A 4 -24.09 11.45 -30.02
C ASN A 4 -23.16 12.08 -28.97
N LEU A 5 -23.49 13.29 -28.48
CA LEU A 5 -22.75 13.94 -27.40
C LEU A 5 -22.87 13.17 -26.07
N LYS A 6 -24.04 12.60 -25.81
CA LYS A 6 -24.30 11.80 -24.60
C LYS A 6 -23.53 10.47 -24.66
N TYR A 7 -23.51 9.81 -25.80
CA TYR A 7 -22.71 8.59 -26.02
C TYR A 7 -21.20 8.84 -25.88
N MET A 8 -20.71 9.95 -26.44
CA MET A 8 -19.29 10.34 -26.30
C MET A 8 -18.90 10.58 -24.86
N LYS A 9 -19.74 11.25 -24.05
CA LYS A 9 -19.50 11.46 -22.62
C LYS A 9 -19.48 10.14 -21.86
N ILE A 10 -20.42 9.22 -22.13
CA ILE A 10 -20.47 7.91 -21.49
C ILE A 10 -19.24 7.08 -21.83
N LEU A 11 -18.80 7.06 -23.09
CA LEU A 11 -17.57 6.38 -23.51
C LEU A 11 -16.32 6.97 -22.86
N GLN A 12 -16.25 8.28 -22.65
CA GLN A 12 -15.15 8.92 -21.93
C GLN A 12 -15.14 8.56 -20.44
N ILE A 13 -16.31 8.42 -19.82
CA ILE A 13 -16.42 7.97 -18.42
C ILE A 13 -15.98 6.50 -18.30
N ILE A 14 -16.47 5.62 -19.17
CA ILE A 14 -16.10 4.19 -19.17
C ILE A 14 -14.58 4.01 -19.38
N ARG A 15 -13.96 4.84 -20.22
CA ARG A 15 -12.52 4.81 -20.49
C ARG A 15 -11.65 5.24 -19.29
N ARG A 16 -12.25 5.94 -18.31
CA ARG A 16 -11.59 6.36 -17.06
C ARG A 16 -11.68 5.31 -15.95
N VAL A 17 -12.56 4.33 -16.12
CA VAL A 17 -12.73 3.26 -15.12
C VAL A 17 -11.67 2.19 -15.37
N HIS A 18 -10.80 1.99 -14.40
CA HIS A 18 -9.77 0.95 -14.39
C HIS A 18 -10.17 -0.15 -13.39
N PRO A 19 -10.95 -1.16 -13.80
CA PRO A 19 -11.44 -2.19 -12.89
C PRO A 19 -10.30 -3.04 -12.31
N GLU A 20 -9.21 -3.20 -13.03
CA GLU A 20 -7.99 -3.86 -12.56
C GLU A 20 -7.40 -3.19 -11.32
N THR A 21 -7.29 -1.86 -11.33
CA THR A 21 -6.78 -1.09 -10.18
C THR A 21 -7.73 -1.19 -8.97
N ALA A 22 -9.05 -1.19 -9.23
CA ALA A 22 -10.04 -1.39 -8.17
C ALA A 22 -9.91 -2.78 -7.55
N PHE A 23 -9.72 -3.81 -8.37
CA PHE A 23 -9.53 -5.19 -7.89
C PHE A 23 -8.27 -5.31 -7.02
N VAL A 24 -7.14 -4.74 -7.45
CA VAL A 24 -5.88 -4.72 -6.66
C VAL A 24 -6.09 -4.06 -5.31
N LYS A 25 -6.80 -2.92 -5.27
CA LYS A 25 -7.12 -2.23 -4.01
C LYS A 25 -8.02 -3.08 -3.09
N CYS A 26 -9.03 -3.76 -3.63
CA CYS A 26 -9.87 -4.67 -2.86
C CYS A 26 -9.07 -5.83 -2.25
N MET A 27 -8.17 -6.42 -3.03
CA MET A 27 -7.30 -7.50 -2.54
C MET A 27 -6.33 -7.00 -1.46
N ALA A 28 -5.76 -5.80 -1.62
CA ALA A 28 -4.90 -5.20 -0.62
C ALA A 28 -5.63 -4.95 0.71
N VAL A 29 -6.84 -4.41 0.64
CA VAL A 29 -7.68 -4.18 1.83
C VAL A 29 -8.02 -5.49 2.52
N LEU A 30 -8.37 -6.53 1.75
CA LEU A 30 -8.67 -7.85 2.31
C LEU A 30 -7.46 -8.44 3.06
N LEU A 31 -6.28 -8.41 2.43
CA LEU A 31 -5.06 -8.89 3.05
C LEU A 31 -4.70 -8.06 4.29
N ALA A 32 -4.77 -6.72 4.19
CA ALA A 32 -4.47 -5.82 5.30
C ALA A 32 -5.44 -6.02 6.48
N TYR A 33 -6.71 -6.29 6.20
CA TYR A 33 -7.69 -6.62 7.22
C TYR A 33 -7.31 -7.89 8.00
N PHE A 34 -7.01 -8.98 7.29
CA PHE A 34 -6.64 -10.24 7.93
C PHE A 34 -5.33 -10.13 8.74
N PHE A 35 -4.29 -9.56 8.14
CA PHE A 35 -3.00 -9.44 8.82
C PHE A 35 -3.05 -8.44 9.97
N GLY A 36 -3.74 -7.30 9.80
CA GLY A 36 -3.92 -6.30 10.85
C GLY A 36 -4.69 -6.85 12.04
N SER A 37 -5.83 -7.52 11.80
CA SER A 37 -6.60 -8.19 12.85
C SER A 37 -5.80 -9.27 13.55
N TYR A 38 -5.02 -10.06 12.81
CA TYR A 38 -4.21 -11.13 13.37
C TYR A 38 -3.10 -10.59 14.29
N VAL A 39 -2.38 -9.56 13.84
CA VAL A 39 -1.29 -8.95 14.63
C VAL A 39 -1.85 -8.40 15.93
N THR A 40 -2.88 -7.57 15.89
CA THR A 40 -3.46 -6.95 17.08
C THR A 40 -4.14 -7.96 17.98
N GLY A 41 -4.90 -8.90 17.41
CA GLY A 41 -5.63 -9.92 18.17
C GLY A 41 -4.73 -10.88 18.96
N ARG A 42 -3.44 -10.95 18.61
CA ARG A 42 -2.45 -11.74 19.40
C ARG A 42 -2.06 -11.06 20.70
N PHE A 43 -2.09 -9.73 20.74
CA PHE A 43 -1.67 -8.94 21.90
C PHE A 43 -2.88 -8.43 22.69
N HIS A 44 -3.88 -7.90 22.00
CA HIS A 44 -5.09 -7.36 22.60
C HIS A 44 -6.32 -7.63 21.72
N GLN A 45 -7.11 -8.65 22.10
CA GLN A 45 -8.20 -9.15 21.26
C GLN A 45 -9.30 -8.12 21.00
N GLU A 46 -9.63 -7.29 22.00
CA GLU A 46 -10.70 -6.29 21.91
C GLU A 46 -10.36 -5.16 20.93
N SER A 47 -9.08 -4.80 20.78
CA SER A 47 -8.65 -3.76 19.82
C SER A 47 -8.32 -4.29 18.41
N GLY A 48 -8.52 -5.57 18.15
CA GLY A 48 -8.21 -6.23 16.87
C GLY A 48 -8.87 -5.58 15.65
N PHE A 49 -10.09 -5.08 15.81
CA PHE A 49 -10.81 -4.36 14.75
C PHE A 49 -10.15 -3.02 14.39
N ILE A 50 -9.62 -2.31 15.37
CA ILE A 50 -8.93 -1.04 15.17
C ILE A 50 -7.62 -1.26 14.42
N GLY A 51 -6.90 -2.34 14.76
CA GLY A 51 -5.71 -2.77 14.04
C GLY A 51 -5.96 -3.06 12.57
N ALA A 52 -7.08 -3.73 12.27
CA ALA A 52 -7.50 -3.95 10.89
C ALA A 52 -7.74 -2.65 10.14
N ILE A 53 -8.43 -1.67 10.76
CA ILE A 53 -8.69 -0.36 10.15
C ILE A 53 -7.38 0.35 9.82
N LEU A 54 -6.42 0.39 10.76
CA LEU A 54 -5.14 1.07 10.57
C LEU A 54 -4.28 0.41 9.49
N ALA A 55 -4.24 -0.92 9.45
CA ALA A 55 -3.55 -1.65 8.39
C ALA A 55 -4.20 -1.41 7.02
N CYS A 56 -5.53 -1.47 6.92
CA CYS A 56 -6.26 -1.19 5.67
C CYS A 56 -6.02 0.23 5.16
N THR A 57 -6.13 1.24 6.04
CA THR A 57 -5.88 2.64 5.67
C THR A 57 -4.44 2.85 5.22
N SER A 58 -3.47 2.20 5.87
CA SER A 58 -2.05 2.28 5.49
C SER A 58 -1.80 1.65 4.11
N ALA A 59 -2.39 0.50 3.81
CA ALA A 59 -2.29 -0.14 2.51
C ALA A 59 -2.90 0.73 1.40
N ILE A 60 -4.07 1.34 1.63
CA ILE A 60 -4.73 2.23 0.67
C ILE A 60 -3.89 3.47 0.37
N VAL A 61 -3.29 4.10 1.39
CA VAL A 61 -2.44 5.28 1.23
C VAL A 61 -1.23 4.98 0.34
N VAL A 62 -0.61 3.82 0.51
CA VAL A 62 0.53 3.38 -0.33
C VAL A 62 0.08 3.10 -1.76
N LEU A 63 -1.11 2.50 -1.95
CA LEU A 63 -1.69 2.18 -3.26
C LEU A 63 -2.30 3.38 -3.99
N GLN A 64 -2.30 4.56 -3.40
CA GLN A 64 -2.80 5.78 -4.03
C GLN A 64 -1.91 6.20 -5.20
N GLU A 65 -0.61 5.99 -5.09
CA GLU A 65 0.36 6.21 -6.13
C GLU A 65 0.42 5.00 -7.09
N ARG A 66 0.58 5.29 -8.39
CA ARG A 66 0.68 4.24 -9.42
C ARG A 66 2.11 3.82 -9.73
N ASP A 67 3.07 4.59 -9.26
CA ASP A 67 4.48 4.36 -9.48
C ASP A 67 5.13 3.72 -8.23
N LEU A 68 5.89 2.64 -8.44
CA LEU A 68 6.54 1.90 -7.37
C LEU A 68 7.45 2.79 -6.50
N LYS A 69 8.17 3.73 -7.12
CA LYS A 69 9.07 4.64 -6.41
C LYS A 69 8.29 5.57 -5.47
N ASN A 70 7.20 6.16 -5.95
CA ASN A 70 6.36 7.05 -5.17
C ASN A 70 5.60 6.29 -4.08
N SER A 71 5.12 5.06 -4.38
CA SER A 71 4.50 4.19 -3.40
C SER A 71 5.46 3.81 -2.27
N LEU A 72 6.72 3.53 -2.58
CA LEU A 72 7.75 3.24 -1.58
C LEU A 72 8.05 4.46 -0.72
N HIS A 73 8.09 5.64 -1.32
CA HIS A 73 8.26 6.90 -0.60
C HIS A 73 7.09 7.15 0.37
N ASN A 74 5.85 7.00 -0.09
CA ASN A 74 4.66 7.13 0.73
C ASN A 74 4.59 6.09 1.86
N ALA A 75 5.04 4.86 1.60
CA ALA A 75 5.14 3.84 2.63
C ALA A 75 6.15 4.24 3.72
N GLY A 76 7.30 4.78 3.33
CA GLY A 76 8.29 5.32 4.26
C GLY A 76 7.71 6.45 5.12
N HIS A 77 7.02 7.41 4.51
CA HIS A 77 6.34 8.49 5.23
C HIS A 77 5.25 7.96 6.17
N ARG A 78 4.49 6.93 5.75
CA ARG A 78 3.46 6.32 6.59
C ARG A 78 4.06 5.67 7.84
N VAL A 79 5.12 4.90 7.69
CA VAL A 79 5.80 4.20 8.79
C VAL A 79 6.48 5.20 9.72
N LEU A 80 7.24 6.15 9.17
CA LEU A 80 7.91 7.20 9.97
C LEU A 80 6.92 8.09 10.71
N GLY A 81 5.85 8.53 10.03
CA GLY A 81 4.79 9.32 10.67
C GLY A 81 4.13 8.55 11.82
N SER A 82 3.81 7.27 11.61
CA SER A 82 3.24 6.43 12.67
C SER A 82 4.19 6.26 13.86
N PHE A 83 5.48 6.14 13.61
CA PHE A 83 6.50 6.06 14.68
C PHE A 83 6.57 7.35 15.50
N ILE A 84 6.64 8.51 14.82
CA ILE A 84 6.67 9.82 15.49
C ILE A 84 5.39 10.05 16.30
N GLY A 85 4.22 9.76 15.69
CA GLY A 85 2.93 9.89 16.38
C GLY A 85 2.83 9.00 17.61
N ALA A 86 3.27 7.73 17.51
CA ALA A 86 3.29 6.80 18.63
C ALA A 86 4.22 7.24 19.76
N LEU A 87 5.40 7.75 19.42
CA LEU A 87 6.38 8.23 20.40
C LEU A 87 5.83 9.43 21.20
N ILE A 88 5.23 10.40 20.50
CA ILE A 88 4.68 11.59 21.15
C ILE A 88 3.44 11.23 21.99
N ALA A 89 2.57 10.34 21.48
CA ALA A 89 1.43 9.86 22.26
C ALA A 89 1.87 9.13 23.53
N TRP A 90 2.89 8.30 23.46
CA TRP A 90 3.44 7.60 24.60
C TRP A 90 4.00 8.59 25.64
N ILE A 91 4.82 9.57 25.22
CA ILE A 91 5.37 10.60 26.13
C ILE A 91 4.24 11.39 26.78
N TYR A 92 3.22 11.77 26.00
CA TYR A 92 2.07 12.49 26.54
C TYR A 92 1.35 11.69 27.63
N LEU A 93 1.05 10.41 27.38
CA LEU A 93 0.34 9.52 28.30
C LEU A 93 1.14 9.14 29.55
N LEU A 94 2.48 9.25 29.49
CA LEU A 94 3.34 9.13 30.69
C LEU A 94 3.21 10.31 31.63
N LEU A 95 2.91 11.50 31.11
CA LEU A 95 2.88 12.74 31.88
C LEU A 95 1.44 13.15 32.28
N TYR A 96 0.47 12.84 31.42
CA TYR A 96 -0.90 13.29 31.56
C TYR A 96 -1.88 12.17 31.19
N SER A 97 -3.05 12.15 31.87
CA SER A 97 -4.17 11.34 31.44
C SER A 97 -4.82 11.94 30.18
N PHE A 98 -5.59 11.14 29.45
CA PHE A 98 -6.33 11.62 28.28
C PHE A 98 -7.27 12.77 28.64
N SER A 99 -7.27 13.80 27.81
CA SER A 99 -8.27 14.86 27.80
C SER A 99 -8.36 15.47 26.40
N VAL A 100 -9.55 15.94 26.03
CA VAL A 100 -9.76 16.56 24.71
C VAL A 100 -8.87 17.81 24.53
N GLY A 101 -8.69 18.61 25.58
CA GLY A 101 -7.76 19.74 25.54
C GLY A 101 -6.31 19.32 25.34
N GLY A 102 -5.91 18.25 26.03
CA GLY A 102 -4.59 17.66 25.87
C GLY A 102 -4.34 17.08 24.49
N LEU A 103 -5.35 16.44 23.88
CA LEU A 103 -5.28 15.99 22.48
C LEU A 103 -4.96 17.14 21.53
N ILE A 104 -5.66 18.28 21.65
CA ILE A 104 -5.43 19.46 20.80
C ILE A 104 -4.01 20.00 20.98
N ILE A 105 -3.53 20.09 22.21
CA ILE A 105 -2.16 20.54 22.53
C ILE A 105 -1.14 19.55 21.98
N ALA A 106 -1.35 18.25 22.15
CA ALA A 106 -0.44 17.22 21.64
C ALA A 106 -0.34 17.24 20.10
N VAL A 107 -1.47 17.39 19.39
CA VAL A 107 -1.49 17.57 17.94
C VAL A 107 -0.75 18.84 17.52
N PHE A 108 -0.97 19.94 18.20
CA PHE A 108 -0.30 21.21 17.91
C PHE A 108 1.23 21.10 18.05
N ILE A 109 1.69 20.49 19.16
CA ILE A 109 3.13 20.25 19.38
C ILE A 109 3.70 19.31 18.31
N LEU A 110 2.98 18.24 17.97
CA LEU A 110 3.38 17.30 16.94
C LEU A 110 3.59 17.99 15.58
N GLU A 111 2.62 18.83 15.16
CA GLU A 111 2.71 19.54 13.89
C GLU A 111 3.90 20.53 13.88
N LEU A 112 4.15 21.22 15.00
CA LEU A 112 5.33 22.08 15.13
C LEU A 112 6.63 21.28 15.00
N ILE A 113 6.72 20.10 15.61
CA ILE A 113 7.88 19.20 15.49
C ILE A 113 8.07 18.76 14.05
N CYS A 114 7.00 18.35 13.36
CA CYS A 114 7.06 17.93 11.95
C CYS A 114 7.50 19.08 11.03
N MET A 115 7.06 20.30 11.29
CA MET A 115 7.51 21.50 10.56
C MET A 115 8.99 21.79 10.80
N LEU A 116 9.45 21.70 12.05
CA LEU A 116 10.87 21.90 12.42
C LEU A 116 11.79 20.87 11.77
N LEU A 117 11.34 19.62 11.67
CA LEU A 117 12.06 18.52 11.01
C LEU A 117 11.99 18.60 9.47
N ASN A 118 11.26 19.57 8.92
CA ASN A 118 11.04 19.75 7.48
C ASN A 118 10.43 18.50 6.81
N VAL A 119 9.52 17.82 7.50
CA VAL A 119 8.81 16.62 7.02
C VAL A 119 7.28 16.81 7.14
N PRO A 120 6.69 17.82 6.47
CA PRO A 120 5.27 18.17 6.63
C PRO A 120 4.32 17.03 6.20
N ASP A 121 4.72 16.21 5.23
CA ASP A 121 3.91 15.08 4.78
C ASP A 121 3.79 13.97 5.84
N ASN A 122 4.78 13.84 6.72
CA ASN A 122 4.73 12.91 7.85
C ASN A 122 3.77 13.40 8.95
N GLY A 123 3.56 14.69 9.08
CA GLY A 123 2.66 15.29 10.07
C GLY A 123 1.25 14.70 10.00
N LYS A 124 0.66 14.60 8.82
CA LYS A 124 -0.67 14.01 8.62
C LYS A 124 -0.78 12.59 9.18
N MET A 125 0.24 11.76 8.89
CA MET A 125 0.26 10.36 9.32
C MET A 125 0.54 10.23 10.81
N ALA A 126 1.41 11.08 11.33
CA ALA A 126 1.73 11.14 12.75
C ALA A 126 0.51 11.60 13.58
N THR A 127 -0.22 12.60 13.12
CA THR A 127 -1.44 13.11 13.77
C THR A 127 -2.53 12.04 13.84
N ILE A 128 -2.76 11.30 12.76
CA ILE A 128 -3.72 10.17 12.77
C ILE A 128 -3.31 9.14 13.82
N THR A 129 -2.06 8.73 13.84
CA THR A 129 -1.57 7.72 14.77
C THR A 129 -1.63 8.20 16.22
N LEU A 130 -1.19 9.42 16.49
CA LEU A 130 -1.28 10.04 17.82
C LEU A 130 -2.72 10.09 18.32
N THR A 131 -3.65 10.59 17.49
CA THR A 131 -5.06 10.70 17.84
C THR A 131 -5.67 9.32 18.17
N VAL A 132 -5.38 8.31 17.34
CA VAL A 132 -5.86 6.94 17.56
C VAL A 132 -5.32 6.38 18.87
N ILE A 133 -4.02 6.55 19.17
CA ILE A 133 -3.42 6.05 20.42
C ILE A 133 -4.06 6.71 21.64
N LEU A 134 -4.24 8.04 21.62
CA LEU A 134 -4.81 8.76 22.75
C LEU A 134 -6.25 8.34 23.01
N ILE A 135 -7.09 8.21 21.96
CA ILE A 135 -8.48 7.78 22.12
C ILE A 135 -8.58 6.34 22.61
N ILE A 136 -7.75 5.44 22.06
CA ILE A 136 -7.75 4.03 22.46
C ILE A 136 -7.26 3.85 23.90
N SER A 137 -6.30 4.64 24.34
CA SER A 137 -5.82 4.56 25.72
C SER A 137 -6.86 5.06 26.74
N ASP A 138 -7.81 5.87 26.33
CA ASP A 138 -8.98 6.26 27.14
C ASP A 138 -10.03 5.14 27.19
N GLU A 139 -10.29 4.49 26.04
CA GLU A 139 -11.29 3.41 25.91
C GLU A 139 -10.83 2.11 26.56
N TYR A 140 -9.51 1.83 26.49
CA TYR A 140 -8.88 0.61 27.04
C TYR A 140 -7.78 0.97 28.03
N PRO A 141 -8.11 1.32 29.29
CA PRO A 141 -7.11 1.68 30.31
C PRO A 141 -6.16 0.52 30.68
N ASP A 142 -6.58 -0.72 30.45
CA ASP A 142 -5.79 -1.91 30.74
C ASP A 142 -4.62 -2.10 29.76
N LEU A 143 -4.65 -1.42 28.58
CA LEU A 143 -3.60 -1.49 27.59
C LEU A 143 -2.51 -0.44 27.90
N PRO A 144 -1.29 -0.85 28.26
CA PRO A 144 -0.21 0.08 28.53
C PRO A 144 0.06 1.02 27.34
N PRO A 145 0.31 2.33 27.56
CA PRO A 145 0.50 3.28 26.46
C PRO A 145 1.62 2.93 25.47
N TRP A 146 2.72 2.34 25.96
CA TRP A 146 3.82 1.90 25.11
C TRP A 146 3.43 0.72 24.21
N GLU A 147 2.64 -0.22 24.73
CA GLU A 147 2.16 -1.38 23.98
C GLU A 147 1.14 -0.96 22.92
N ASN A 148 0.21 -0.06 23.27
CA ASN A 148 -0.72 0.56 22.32
C ASN A 148 0.06 1.28 21.19
N GLY A 149 1.08 2.08 21.53
CA GLY A 149 1.92 2.76 20.55
C GLY A 149 2.63 1.77 19.60
N LEU A 150 3.21 0.70 20.14
CA LEU A 150 3.88 -0.33 19.36
C LEU A 150 2.92 -1.08 18.44
N LEU A 151 1.71 -1.40 18.92
CA LEU A 151 0.66 -2.03 18.11
C LEU A 151 0.27 -1.14 16.92
N ARG A 152 -0.04 0.14 17.15
CA ARG A 152 -0.42 1.09 16.06
C ARG A 152 0.70 1.26 15.03
N PHE A 153 1.94 1.31 15.50
CA PHE A 153 3.09 1.34 14.60
C PHE A 153 3.22 0.06 13.77
N SER A 154 3.09 -1.12 14.39
CA SER A 154 3.21 -2.40 13.68
C SER A 154 2.09 -2.60 12.66
N GLU A 155 0.87 -2.21 12.97
CA GLU A 155 -0.29 -2.25 12.05
C GLU A 155 -0.08 -1.33 10.84
N ALA A 156 0.43 -0.12 11.07
CA ALA A 156 0.78 0.79 9.99
C ALA A 156 1.88 0.22 9.09
N ALA A 157 2.90 -0.40 9.67
CA ALA A 157 4.00 -1.04 8.95
C ALA A 157 3.53 -2.25 8.13
N VAL A 158 2.69 -3.12 8.72
CA VAL A 158 2.09 -4.27 8.02
C VAL A 158 1.24 -3.79 6.84
N GLY A 159 0.37 -2.81 7.05
CA GLY A 159 -0.47 -2.26 5.99
C GLY A 159 0.35 -1.63 4.86
N ALA A 160 1.40 -0.86 5.20
CA ALA A 160 2.32 -0.27 4.22
C ALA A 160 3.07 -1.36 3.43
N GLY A 161 3.54 -2.41 4.10
CA GLY A 161 4.19 -3.56 3.46
C GLY A 161 3.29 -4.28 2.46
N ILE A 162 2.02 -4.51 2.82
CA ILE A 162 1.02 -5.09 1.93
C ILE A 162 0.76 -4.16 0.74
N GLY A 163 0.66 -2.85 0.97
CA GLY A 163 0.50 -1.87 -0.09
C GLY A 163 1.64 -1.94 -1.11
N ILE A 164 2.91 -1.94 -0.66
CA ILE A 164 4.09 -2.08 -1.53
C ILE A 164 4.04 -3.40 -2.30
N PHE A 165 3.72 -4.50 -1.63
CA PHE A 165 3.64 -5.82 -2.26
C PHE A 165 2.62 -5.85 -3.40
N MET A 166 1.46 -5.24 -3.20
CA MET A 166 0.42 -5.17 -4.23
C MET A 166 0.81 -4.26 -5.41
N VAL A 167 1.47 -3.12 -5.16
CA VAL A 167 2.03 -2.26 -6.23
C VAL A 167 3.09 -3.02 -7.03
N TRP A 168 3.94 -3.79 -6.36
CA TRP A 168 4.95 -4.61 -7.02
C TRP A 168 4.31 -5.68 -7.91
N ILE A 169 3.26 -6.37 -7.43
CA ILE A 169 2.49 -7.34 -8.25
C ILE A 169 1.90 -6.65 -9.48
N GLU A 170 1.27 -5.48 -9.30
CA GLU A 170 0.69 -4.70 -10.40
C GLU A 170 1.76 -4.33 -11.45
N TYR A 171 2.93 -3.87 -11.00
CA TYR A 171 4.06 -3.54 -11.86
C TYR A 171 4.54 -4.76 -12.67
N VAL A 172 4.74 -5.91 -12.01
CA VAL A 172 5.17 -7.14 -12.67
C VAL A 172 4.13 -7.60 -13.69
N PHE A 173 2.84 -7.54 -13.33
CA PHE A 173 1.76 -7.92 -14.22
C PHE A 173 1.67 -7.02 -15.46
N GLN A 174 1.77 -5.71 -15.28
CA GLN A 174 1.79 -4.75 -16.41
C GLN A 174 2.99 -5.00 -17.32
N LYS A 175 4.18 -5.23 -16.77
CA LYS A 175 5.38 -5.56 -17.56
C LYS A 175 5.19 -6.85 -18.35
N PHE A 176 4.63 -7.88 -17.73
CA PHE A 176 4.34 -9.15 -18.38
C PHE A 176 3.34 -8.97 -19.54
N MET A 177 2.25 -8.22 -19.32
CA MET A 177 1.25 -7.94 -20.35
C MET A 177 1.81 -7.12 -21.51
N THR A 178 2.76 -6.21 -21.27
CA THR A 178 3.43 -5.43 -22.30
C THR A 178 4.31 -6.35 -23.16
N ILE A 179 5.12 -7.21 -22.55
CA ILE A 179 5.93 -8.19 -23.27
C ILE A 179 5.05 -9.12 -24.11
N TRP A 180 3.94 -9.56 -23.57
CA TRP A 180 2.97 -10.41 -24.27
C TRP A 180 2.32 -9.72 -25.49
N LYS A 181 2.12 -8.42 -25.45
CA LYS A 181 1.62 -7.62 -26.58
C LYS A 181 2.68 -7.36 -27.63
N GLU A 182 3.94 -7.19 -27.22
CA GLU A 182 5.08 -6.97 -28.13
C GLU A 182 5.54 -8.25 -28.83
N VAL A 183 5.41 -9.40 -28.19
CA VAL A 183 5.57 -10.70 -28.84
C VAL A 183 4.40 -10.86 -29.82
N LYS A 184 4.50 -10.19 -30.97
CA LYS A 184 3.70 -10.47 -32.17
C LYS A 184 4.00 -11.91 -32.59
N ILE A 185 3.27 -12.87 -32.07
CA ILE A 185 3.24 -14.21 -32.65
C ILE A 185 2.44 -14.05 -33.95
N PRO A 186 3.08 -14.16 -35.10
CA PRO A 186 2.43 -13.90 -36.39
C PRO A 186 1.27 -14.85 -36.68
N ASP A 187 1.22 -16.00 -36.02
CA ASP A 187 0.12 -16.94 -36.11
C ASP A 187 -0.15 -17.61 -34.75
N LYS A 188 -1.35 -17.44 -34.24
CA LYS A 188 -1.84 -18.13 -33.03
C LYS A 188 -1.75 -19.66 -33.16
N ARG A 189 -1.75 -20.18 -34.38
CA ARG A 189 -1.57 -21.62 -34.70
C ARG A 189 -0.16 -22.12 -34.41
N ILE A 190 0.87 -21.28 -34.58
CA ILE A 190 2.26 -21.64 -34.28
C ILE A 190 2.45 -21.74 -32.74
N PHE A 191 1.87 -20.84 -31.97
CA PHE A 191 1.94 -20.87 -30.50
C PHE A 191 1.29 -22.14 -29.92
N PHE A 192 0.09 -22.51 -30.39
CA PHE A 192 -0.56 -23.76 -29.97
C PHE A 192 0.26 -25.01 -30.37
N ARG A 193 0.91 -24.99 -31.53
CA ARG A 193 1.75 -26.07 -32.01
C ARG A 193 3.03 -26.24 -31.16
N TYR A 194 3.62 -25.12 -30.67
CA TYR A 194 4.77 -25.11 -29.76
C TYR A 194 4.46 -25.69 -28.38
N ILE A 195 3.25 -25.41 -27.87
CA ILE A 195 2.80 -25.92 -26.54
C ILE A 195 2.43 -27.41 -26.65
N ILE A 196 1.83 -27.85 -27.73
CA ILE A 196 1.31 -29.21 -27.86
C ILE A 196 2.39 -30.20 -28.31
N ASN A 197 3.45 -29.78 -29.04
CA ASN A 197 4.53 -30.64 -29.50
C ASN A 197 5.91 -30.01 -29.25
N PRO A 198 6.43 -29.98 -28.02
CA PRO A 198 7.75 -29.40 -27.73
C PRO A 198 8.93 -30.24 -28.29
N VAL A 199 8.71 -31.48 -28.69
CA VAL A 199 9.79 -32.40 -29.10
C VAL A 199 10.18 -32.26 -30.57
N GLN A 200 9.39 -31.61 -31.40
CA GLN A 200 9.60 -31.59 -32.87
C GLN A 200 10.47 -30.41 -33.36
N TYR A 201 10.90 -29.51 -32.46
CA TYR A 201 11.70 -28.33 -32.82
C TYR A 201 12.99 -28.18 -31.99
N LEU A 202 13.68 -29.29 -31.72
CA LEU A 202 15.10 -29.22 -31.40
C LEU A 202 15.85 -28.88 -32.69
N PRO A 203 16.56 -27.74 -32.79
CA PRO A 203 17.36 -27.45 -33.98
C PRO A 203 18.46 -28.46 -34.07
N ALA A 204 18.40 -29.27 -35.14
CA ALA A 204 19.56 -30.00 -35.60
C ALA A 204 20.69 -29.00 -35.85
N HIS A 205 21.86 -29.26 -35.28
CA HIS A 205 23.10 -28.52 -35.45
C HIS A 205 23.24 -27.95 -36.87
N SER A 206 23.25 -26.63 -37.01
CA SER A 206 23.95 -25.98 -38.10
C SER A 206 24.51 -24.63 -37.61
N ASN A 207 25.85 -24.55 -37.71
CA ASN A 207 26.68 -23.40 -37.51
C ASN A 207 26.15 -22.17 -38.24
N SER A 208 25.81 -21.11 -37.47
CA SER A 208 26.01 -19.71 -37.91
C SER A 208 25.82 -18.78 -36.74
N SER A 209 26.86 -18.03 -36.48
CA SER A 209 27.05 -16.86 -35.61
C SER A 209 25.75 -16.07 -35.24
N PHE A 210 25.30 -16.27 -34.03
CA PHE A 210 24.35 -15.36 -33.39
C PHE A 210 25.14 -14.48 -32.37
N LYS A 211 25.32 -13.20 -32.69
CA LYS A 211 25.81 -12.20 -31.75
C LYS A 211 24.68 -11.90 -30.79
N PRO A 212 24.85 -12.04 -29.48
CA PRO A 212 23.88 -11.52 -28.51
C PRO A 212 23.98 -9.99 -28.49
N ALA A 213 22.88 -9.32 -28.77
CA ALA A 213 22.77 -7.88 -28.54
C ALA A 213 22.77 -7.62 -27.04
N GLU A 214 23.74 -6.84 -26.60
CA GLU A 214 23.83 -6.21 -25.30
C GLU A 214 22.61 -5.31 -25.05
N TYR A 215 21.79 -5.67 -24.08
CA TYR A 215 20.91 -4.75 -23.36
C TYR A 215 20.91 -5.13 -21.89
N PHE A 216 21.97 -4.74 -21.20
CA PHE A 216 21.98 -4.47 -19.77
C PHE A 216 22.39 -3.00 -19.62
N PHE A 217 21.44 -2.17 -19.17
CA PHE A 217 21.56 -1.15 -18.09
C PHE A 217 20.24 -0.42 -18.00
#